data_92dd910ad02c07ef7d4cb15297123831
#
_entry.id   92dd910ad02c07ef7d4cb15297123831
#
_cell.length_a   1.000
_cell.length_b   1.000
_cell.length_c   1.000
_cell.angle_alpha   90.00
_cell.angle_beta   90.00
_cell.angle_gamma   90.00
#
_symmetry.space_group_name_H-M   'P 1'
#
loop_
_entity.id
_entity.type
_entity.pdbx_description
1 polymer ?
#
loop_
_entity_poly.entity_id
_entity_poly.type
_entity_poly.pdbx_seq_one_letter_code
_entity_poly.pdbx_strand_id
1 'polypeptide(L)'
;MFYWFYWVVFGVFQLIKCYDTFFSTFIEGILTFLILKTNMKLLQLLFNFICFVNSKKEHNRPLNNCLFSVEQFKYLKTKHSWHLVDPSPWPLVAALGAFFMTSGGVSYMHNFSGGGALCFTGFLTILYVMYTWWRDIIREATFEEQHTFSVQRGLRLGMVLFIVSEIMFFFAFFWAFFHSSLSPAFNIGGVWPPVGIETIQTSGIPLTNTFFLLSSGATVTWAHHAIIVRAKKQAIVGLILTIILAAIFTFL
;
A
#
# COMPACT_ATOMS: atom_id res chain seq x y z
N MET A 1 7.10 2.25 18.64
CA MET A 1 7.73 1.20 17.79
C MET A 1 6.72 0.52 16.86
N PHE A 2 5.59 -0.01 17.35
CA PHE A 2 4.52 -0.60 16.53
C PHE A 2 3.89 0.36 15.51
N TYR A 3 3.78 1.65 15.80
CA TYR A 3 3.29 2.66 14.87
C TYR A 3 4.17 2.79 13.63
N TRP A 4 5.48 2.67 13.77
CA TRP A 4 6.43 2.81 12.66
C TRP A 4 6.38 1.63 11.70
N PHE A 5 6.24 0.39 12.19
CA PHE A 5 6.03 -0.81 11.37
C PHE A 5 4.71 -0.73 10.59
N TYR A 6 3.64 -0.28 11.25
CA TYR A 6 2.35 -0.03 10.59
C TYR A 6 2.50 1.00 9.46
N TRP A 7 3.25 2.07 9.69
CA TRP A 7 3.44 3.15 8.76
C TRP A 7 4.38 2.80 7.60
N VAL A 8 5.45 2.03 7.83
CA VAL A 8 6.33 1.53 6.75
C VAL A 8 5.59 0.53 5.87
N VAL A 9 4.86 -0.41 6.47
CA VAL A 9 4.01 -1.35 5.73
C VAL A 9 2.91 -0.60 4.99
N PHE A 10 2.27 0.39 5.61
CA PHE A 10 1.25 1.22 4.97
C PHE A 10 1.83 2.11 3.85
N GLY A 11 3.00 2.71 4.05
CA GLY A 11 3.71 3.49 3.03
C GLY A 11 4.14 2.66 1.83
N VAL A 12 4.69 1.46 2.07
CA VAL A 12 5.04 0.50 1.02
C VAL A 12 3.78 0.00 0.30
N PHE A 13 2.69 -0.21 1.02
CA PHE A 13 1.40 -0.58 0.41
C PHE A 13 0.74 0.56 -0.35
N GLN A 14 0.91 1.82 0.07
CA GLN A 14 0.49 2.97 -0.72
C GLN A 14 1.33 3.14 -2.00
N LEU A 15 2.62 2.80 -1.94
CA LEU A 15 3.47 2.73 -3.13
C LEU A 15 3.03 1.59 -4.07
N ILE A 16 2.67 0.42 -3.52
CA ILE A 16 2.07 -0.68 -4.29
C ILE A 16 0.72 -0.25 -4.88
N LYS A 17 -0.08 0.51 -4.14
CA LYS A 17 -1.38 1.04 -4.58
C LYS A 17 -1.23 2.11 -5.69
N CYS A 18 -0.24 2.98 -5.60
CA CYS A 18 0.15 3.86 -6.72
C CYS A 18 0.64 3.04 -7.93
N TYR A 19 1.24 1.87 -7.68
CA TYR A 19 1.66 0.93 -8.71
C TYR A 19 0.46 0.31 -9.42
N ASP A 20 -0.54 -0.17 -8.69
CA ASP A 20 -1.72 -0.81 -9.29
C ASP A 20 -2.56 0.19 -10.08
N THR A 21 -2.69 1.45 -9.61
CA THR A 21 -3.36 2.51 -10.37
C THR A 21 -2.55 2.95 -11.59
N PHE A 22 -1.22 3.01 -11.49
CA PHE A 22 -0.34 3.32 -12.61
C PHE A 22 -0.27 2.15 -13.61
N PHE A 23 -0.24 0.90 -13.12
CA PHE A 23 -0.20 -0.30 -13.94
C PHE A 23 -1.53 -0.57 -14.63
N SER A 24 -2.68 -0.30 -13.97
CA SER A 24 -3.99 -0.43 -14.61
C SER A 24 -4.20 0.61 -15.71
N THR A 25 -3.94 1.88 -15.43
CA THR A 25 -4.04 2.94 -16.45
C THR A 25 -3.05 2.77 -17.60
N PHE A 26 -1.97 2.07 -17.34
CA PHE A 26 -0.95 1.80 -18.31
C PHE A 26 -1.25 0.55 -19.13
N ILE A 27 -1.83 -0.51 -18.55
CA ILE A 27 -2.40 -1.65 -19.30
C ILE A 27 -3.55 -1.15 -20.18
N GLU A 28 -4.40 -0.26 -19.66
CA GLU A 28 -5.46 0.38 -20.43
C GLU A 28 -4.90 1.21 -21.60
N GLY A 29 -3.85 1.98 -21.35
CA GLY A 29 -3.15 2.73 -22.41
C GLY A 29 -2.53 1.83 -23.47
N ILE A 30 -2.01 0.63 -23.09
CA ILE A 30 -1.48 -0.35 -24.04
C ILE A 30 -2.61 -1.09 -24.75
N LEU A 31 -3.63 -1.52 -24.02
CA LEU A 31 -4.80 -2.17 -24.65
C LEU A 31 -5.46 -1.23 -25.64
N THR A 32 -5.65 0.04 -25.30
CA THR A 32 -6.18 1.04 -26.24
C THR A 32 -5.21 1.31 -27.39
N PHE A 33 -3.88 1.36 -27.14
CA PHE A 33 -2.89 1.53 -28.19
C PHE A 33 -2.74 0.29 -29.07
N LEU A 34 -2.82 -0.92 -28.52
CA LEU A 34 -2.84 -2.19 -29.24
C LEU A 34 -4.17 -2.38 -30.00
N ILE A 35 -5.29 -1.99 -29.41
CA ILE A 35 -6.61 -2.02 -30.06
C ILE A 35 -6.67 -1.02 -31.24
N LEU A 36 -6.03 0.14 -31.11
CA LEU A 36 -5.93 1.13 -32.19
C LEU A 36 -4.92 0.75 -33.28
N LYS A 37 -3.91 -0.06 -32.97
CA LYS A 37 -2.80 -0.38 -33.89
C LYS A 37 -2.84 -1.79 -34.45
N THR A 38 -3.55 -2.73 -33.81
CA THR A 38 -3.75 -4.09 -34.33
C THR A 38 -5.15 -4.22 -34.93
N ASN A 39 -5.22 -4.70 -36.18
CA ASN A 39 -6.46 -5.03 -36.86
C ASN A 39 -7.43 -5.76 -35.92
N MET A 40 -8.60 -5.20 -35.68
CA MET A 40 -9.70 -5.76 -34.89
C MET A 40 -9.95 -7.25 -35.08
N LYS A 41 -9.61 -7.78 -36.28
CA LYS A 41 -9.74 -9.20 -36.64
C LYS A 41 -8.84 -10.13 -35.81
N LEU A 42 -7.63 -9.72 -35.45
CA LEU A 42 -6.71 -10.56 -34.70
C LEU A 42 -7.13 -10.69 -33.20
N LEU A 43 -7.62 -9.59 -32.63
CA LEU A 43 -8.16 -9.57 -31.25
C LEU A 43 -9.46 -10.42 -31.19
N GLN A 44 -10.27 -10.35 -32.19
CA GLN A 44 -11.50 -11.15 -32.32
C GLN A 44 -11.19 -12.65 -32.47
N LEU A 45 -10.10 -13.00 -33.18
CA LEU A 45 -9.62 -14.39 -33.31
C LEU A 45 -9.06 -14.92 -31.99
N LEU A 46 -8.30 -14.11 -31.22
CA LEU A 46 -7.78 -14.47 -29.89
C LEU A 46 -8.92 -14.61 -28.87
N PHE A 47 -9.91 -13.73 -28.91
CA PHE A 47 -11.08 -13.81 -28.03
C PHE A 47 -11.96 -15.03 -28.35
N ASN A 48 -12.16 -15.33 -29.63
CA ASN A 48 -12.86 -16.54 -30.10
C ASN A 48 -12.09 -17.81 -29.70
N PHE A 49 -10.77 -17.79 -29.76
CA PHE A 49 -9.93 -18.90 -29.30
C PHE A 49 -10.03 -19.14 -27.79
N ILE A 50 -10.02 -18.08 -26.96
CA ILE A 50 -10.22 -18.15 -25.51
C ILE A 50 -11.63 -18.64 -25.16
N CYS A 51 -12.66 -18.17 -25.86
CA CYS A 51 -14.02 -18.68 -25.73
C CYS A 51 -14.13 -20.14 -26.17
N PHE A 52 -13.45 -20.56 -27.23
CA PHE A 52 -13.42 -21.95 -27.68
C PHE A 52 -12.75 -22.88 -26.69
N VAL A 53 -11.68 -22.46 -26.04
CA VAL A 53 -10.99 -23.24 -25.00
C VAL A 53 -11.85 -23.38 -23.74
N ASN A 54 -12.59 -22.34 -23.34
CA ASN A 54 -13.54 -22.41 -22.22
C ASN A 54 -14.83 -23.14 -22.54
N SER A 55 -15.28 -23.16 -23.79
CA SER A 55 -16.50 -23.85 -24.25
C SER A 55 -16.37 -25.37 -24.20
N LYS A 56 -15.15 -25.93 -24.22
CA LYS A 56 -14.97 -27.39 -24.07
C LYS A 56 -15.39 -27.94 -22.69
N LYS A 57 -15.69 -27.07 -21.72
CA LYS A 57 -16.16 -27.45 -20.38
C LYS A 57 -17.69 -27.39 -20.18
N GLU A 58 -18.43 -26.76 -21.10
CA GLU A 58 -19.91 -26.68 -21.00
C GLU A 58 -20.54 -27.07 -22.33
N HIS A 59 -21.03 -28.27 -22.40
CA HIS A 59 -21.44 -28.97 -23.64
C HIS A 59 -22.74 -28.47 -24.29
N ASN A 60 -23.42 -27.40 -23.85
CA ASN A 60 -24.74 -27.02 -24.39
C ASN A 60 -25.11 -25.53 -24.28
N ARG A 61 -24.22 -24.58 -24.55
CA ARG A 61 -24.65 -23.18 -24.71
C ARG A 61 -24.41 -22.68 -26.12
N PRO A 62 -25.40 -22.03 -26.78
CA PRO A 62 -25.21 -21.50 -28.12
C PRO A 62 -24.16 -20.38 -28.13
N LEU A 63 -23.24 -20.44 -29.11
CA LEU A 63 -22.10 -19.53 -29.31
C LEU A 63 -22.46 -18.03 -29.41
N ASN A 64 -23.75 -17.70 -29.59
CA ASN A 64 -24.22 -16.32 -29.73
C ASN A 64 -24.17 -15.50 -28.40
N ASN A 65 -23.98 -16.15 -27.25
CA ASN A 65 -23.89 -15.47 -25.94
C ASN A 65 -22.45 -15.14 -25.53
N CYS A 66 -21.44 -15.52 -26.28
CA CYS A 66 -20.02 -15.19 -26.02
C CYS A 66 -19.53 -13.95 -26.79
N LEU A 67 -20.36 -13.35 -27.61
CA LEU A 67 -20.11 -12.03 -28.18
C LEU A 67 -20.42 -11.00 -27.09
N PHE A 68 -19.46 -10.75 -26.21
CA PHE A 68 -19.40 -9.50 -25.48
C PHE A 68 -19.39 -8.40 -26.53
N SER A 69 -20.56 -7.86 -26.82
CA SER A 69 -20.69 -6.85 -27.85
C SER A 69 -19.86 -5.64 -27.43
N VAL A 70 -19.20 -5.00 -28.38
CA VAL A 70 -18.51 -3.72 -28.22
C VAL A 70 -19.43 -2.69 -27.56
N GLU A 71 -20.75 -2.86 -27.64
CA GLU A 71 -21.76 -2.09 -26.95
C GLU A 71 -21.75 -2.29 -25.43
N GLN A 72 -21.44 -3.50 -24.91
CA GLN A 72 -21.33 -3.71 -23.44
C GLN A 72 -20.10 -3.00 -22.86
N PHE A 73 -19.00 -2.89 -23.59
CA PHE A 73 -17.86 -2.04 -23.19
C PHE A 73 -18.22 -0.55 -23.16
N LYS A 74 -19.20 -0.11 -23.94
CA LYS A 74 -19.68 1.27 -23.96
C LYS A 74 -20.48 1.63 -22.70
N TYR A 75 -21.06 0.64 -22.01
CA TYR A 75 -21.78 0.82 -20.74
C TYR A 75 -20.86 0.87 -19.52
N LEU A 76 -19.63 0.38 -19.62
CA LEU A 76 -18.64 0.40 -18.53
C LEU A 76 -17.90 1.75 -18.43
N LYS A 77 -18.05 2.63 -19.42
CA LYS A 77 -17.45 3.96 -19.36
C LYS A 77 -18.16 4.80 -18.29
N THR A 78 -17.43 5.20 -17.27
CA THR A 78 -17.94 6.07 -16.20
C THR A 78 -18.59 7.33 -16.79
N LYS A 79 -19.84 7.61 -16.39
CA LYS A 79 -20.60 8.76 -16.90
C LYS A 79 -20.09 10.10 -16.32
N HIS A 80 -19.27 10.06 -15.30
CA HIS A 80 -18.72 11.22 -14.59
C HIS A 80 -17.28 10.92 -14.14
N SER A 81 -16.53 11.95 -13.79
CA SER A 81 -15.13 11.83 -13.38
C SER A 81 -14.92 11.43 -11.91
N TRP A 82 -15.99 11.29 -11.14
CA TRP A 82 -15.94 10.97 -9.71
C TRP A 82 -16.05 9.47 -9.48
N HIS A 83 -15.31 8.96 -8.49
CA HIS A 83 -15.45 7.60 -8.02
C HIS A 83 -16.47 7.56 -6.87
N LEU A 84 -17.70 7.17 -7.18
CA LEU A 84 -18.73 6.90 -6.18
C LEU A 84 -18.53 5.46 -5.68
N VAL A 85 -17.99 5.34 -4.47
CA VAL A 85 -17.66 4.04 -3.87
C VAL A 85 -18.92 3.36 -3.37
N ASP A 86 -19.12 2.09 -3.75
CA ASP A 86 -20.23 1.29 -3.26
C ASP A 86 -20.08 0.98 -1.76
N PRO A 87 -21.20 0.89 -0.99
CA PRO A 87 -21.15 0.53 0.41
C PRO A 87 -20.49 -0.82 0.63
N SER A 88 -19.46 -0.86 1.48
CA SER A 88 -18.72 -2.08 1.80
C SER A 88 -18.58 -2.26 3.32
N PRO A 89 -18.47 -3.50 3.84
CA PRO A 89 -18.31 -3.76 5.27
C PRO A 89 -16.89 -3.47 5.78
N TRP A 90 -15.92 -3.26 4.90
CA TRP A 90 -14.50 -3.19 5.26
C TRP A 90 -14.15 -2.08 6.25
N PRO A 91 -14.66 -0.85 6.13
CA PRO A 91 -14.38 0.21 7.10
C PRO A 91 -14.83 -0.13 8.52
N LEU A 92 -16.02 -0.71 8.66
CA LEU A 92 -16.57 -1.12 9.96
C LEU A 92 -15.73 -2.24 10.60
N VAL A 93 -15.42 -3.27 9.82
CA VAL A 93 -14.61 -4.41 10.30
C VAL A 93 -13.18 -3.97 10.62
N ALA A 94 -12.61 -3.03 9.85
CA ALA A 94 -11.31 -2.43 10.14
C ALA A 94 -11.32 -1.66 11.48
N ALA A 95 -12.37 -0.88 11.72
CA ALA A 95 -12.52 -0.12 12.98
C ALA A 95 -12.62 -1.05 14.19
N LEU A 96 -13.39 -2.13 14.09
CA LEU A 96 -13.47 -3.16 15.16
C LEU A 96 -12.13 -3.88 15.35
N GLY A 97 -11.43 -4.24 14.26
CA GLY A 97 -10.10 -4.84 14.33
C GLY A 97 -9.07 -3.93 15.02
N ALA A 98 -9.08 -2.63 14.67
CA ALA A 98 -8.22 -1.63 15.30
C ALA A 98 -8.56 -1.44 16.80
N PHE A 99 -9.83 -1.41 17.14
CA PHE A 99 -10.28 -1.35 18.54
C PHE A 99 -9.82 -2.57 19.34
N PHE A 100 -9.97 -3.78 18.82
CA PHE A 100 -9.50 -5.00 19.49
C PHE A 100 -7.97 -5.04 19.62
N MET A 101 -7.25 -4.56 18.63
CA MET A 101 -5.79 -4.50 18.68
C MET A 101 -5.30 -3.52 19.74
N THR A 102 -5.89 -2.32 19.81
CA THR A 102 -5.47 -1.30 20.77
C THR A 102 -5.91 -1.63 22.19
N SER A 103 -7.16 -2.01 22.41
CA SER A 103 -7.67 -2.39 23.72
C SER A 103 -7.00 -3.67 24.25
N GLY A 104 -6.76 -4.64 23.36
CA GLY A 104 -6.02 -5.86 23.68
C GLY A 104 -4.56 -5.56 24.06
N GLY A 105 -3.91 -4.64 23.32
CA GLY A 105 -2.56 -4.19 23.66
C GLY A 105 -2.47 -3.51 25.03
N VAL A 106 -3.41 -2.63 25.35
CA VAL A 106 -3.50 -2.00 26.67
C VAL A 106 -3.72 -3.06 27.76
N SER A 107 -4.67 -3.97 27.56
CA SER A 107 -4.94 -5.06 28.51
C SER A 107 -3.72 -5.96 28.72
N TYR A 108 -2.99 -6.27 27.66
CA TYR A 108 -1.75 -7.05 27.74
C TYR A 108 -0.67 -6.34 28.53
N MET A 109 -0.46 -5.04 28.30
CA MET A 109 0.54 -4.24 29.04
C MET A 109 0.19 -4.12 30.56
N HIS A 110 -1.09 -4.20 30.91
CA HIS A 110 -1.56 -4.20 32.30
C HIS A 110 -1.70 -5.61 32.89
N ASN A 111 -1.16 -6.65 32.25
CA ASN A 111 -1.18 -8.04 32.70
C ASN A 111 -2.60 -8.63 32.88
N PHE A 112 -3.61 -8.12 32.20
CA PHE A 112 -4.93 -8.76 32.19
C PHE A 112 -4.91 -10.06 31.36
N SER A 113 -5.52 -11.11 31.91
CA SER A 113 -5.66 -12.39 31.21
C SER A 113 -6.47 -12.21 29.92
N GLY A 114 -5.97 -12.74 28.80
CA GLY A 114 -6.65 -12.63 27.49
C GLY A 114 -6.30 -11.39 26.66
N GLY A 115 -5.60 -10.38 27.22
CA GLY A 115 -5.20 -9.19 26.48
C GLY A 115 -4.39 -9.49 25.22
N GLY A 116 -3.42 -10.42 25.34
CA GLY A 116 -2.61 -10.84 24.19
C GLY A 116 -3.41 -11.53 23.07
N ALA A 117 -4.38 -12.38 23.44
CA ALA A 117 -5.25 -13.03 22.48
C ALA A 117 -6.15 -12.01 21.74
N LEU A 118 -6.70 -11.04 22.49
CA LEU A 118 -7.51 -9.95 21.91
C LEU A 118 -6.68 -9.08 20.94
N CYS A 119 -5.46 -8.71 21.33
CA CYS A 119 -4.54 -7.97 20.47
C CYS A 119 -4.22 -8.73 19.19
N PHE A 120 -3.90 -10.01 19.30
CA PHE A 120 -3.57 -10.87 18.16
C PHE A 120 -4.77 -11.07 17.22
N THR A 121 -5.96 -11.30 17.74
CA THR A 121 -7.18 -11.41 16.91
C THR A 121 -7.49 -10.09 16.20
N GLY A 122 -7.33 -8.94 16.87
CA GLY A 122 -7.44 -7.63 16.25
C GLY A 122 -6.45 -7.44 15.10
N PHE A 123 -5.20 -7.83 15.30
CA PHE A 123 -4.16 -7.79 14.27
C PHE A 123 -4.50 -8.65 13.05
N LEU A 124 -4.91 -9.89 13.25
CA LEU A 124 -5.33 -10.78 12.16
C LEU A 124 -6.54 -10.22 11.40
N THR A 125 -7.51 -9.65 12.11
CA THR A 125 -8.68 -9.01 11.50
C THR A 125 -8.26 -7.84 10.59
N ILE A 126 -7.33 -7.00 11.03
CA ILE A 126 -6.81 -5.90 10.20
C ILE A 126 -6.11 -6.43 8.96
N LEU A 127 -5.27 -7.47 9.08
CA LEU A 127 -4.59 -8.06 7.92
C LEU A 127 -5.59 -8.63 6.90
N TYR A 128 -6.63 -9.31 7.37
CA TYR A 128 -7.69 -9.83 6.52
C TYR A 128 -8.44 -8.70 5.78
N VAL A 129 -8.83 -7.65 6.50
CA VAL A 129 -9.51 -6.50 5.92
C VAL A 129 -8.62 -5.78 4.90
N MET A 130 -7.34 -5.59 5.20
CA MET A 130 -6.38 -5.00 4.27
C MET A 130 -6.35 -5.77 2.95
N TYR A 131 -6.21 -7.09 3.02
CA TYR A 131 -6.19 -7.94 1.83
C TYR A 131 -7.48 -7.84 1.00
N THR A 132 -8.63 -7.93 1.63
CA THR A 132 -9.93 -7.91 0.93
C THR A 132 -10.25 -6.52 0.38
N TRP A 133 -10.02 -5.47 1.13
CA TRP A 133 -10.26 -4.09 0.69
C TRP A 133 -9.37 -3.70 -0.49
N TRP A 134 -8.09 -4.05 -0.44
CA TRP A 134 -7.20 -3.75 -1.57
C TRP A 134 -7.50 -4.59 -2.80
N ARG A 135 -7.93 -5.83 -2.63
CA ARG A 135 -8.43 -6.63 -3.74
C ARG A 135 -9.59 -5.93 -4.44
N ASP A 136 -10.53 -5.40 -3.67
CA ASP A 136 -11.70 -4.71 -4.23
C ASP A 136 -11.29 -3.40 -4.93
N ILE A 137 -10.36 -2.63 -4.38
CA ILE A 137 -9.81 -1.43 -5.02
C ILE A 137 -9.12 -1.77 -6.36
N ILE A 138 -8.34 -2.85 -6.41
CA ILE A 138 -7.69 -3.30 -7.65
C ILE A 138 -8.77 -3.67 -8.68
N ARG A 139 -9.83 -4.33 -8.26
CA ARG A 139 -10.94 -4.69 -9.13
C ARG A 139 -11.65 -3.46 -9.69
N GLU A 140 -12.00 -2.51 -8.85
CA GLU A 140 -12.61 -1.23 -9.24
C GLU A 140 -11.72 -0.44 -10.20
N ALA A 141 -10.39 -0.46 -9.99
CA ALA A 141 -9.44 0.22 -10.84
C ALA A 141 -9.28 -0.43 -12.22
N THR A 142 -9.22 -1.79 -12.27
CA THR A 142 -8.84 -2.54 -13.48
C THR A 142 -10.03 -2.96 -14.34
N PHE A 143 -11.13 -3.39 -13.71
CA PHE A 143 -12.29 -3.94 -14.42
C PHE A 143 -13.43 -2.95 -14.56
N GLU A 144 -13.58 -2.03 -13.61
CA GLU A 144 -14.69 -1.08 -13.57
C GLU A 144 -14.30 0.32 -14.07
N GLU A 145 -13.00 0.52 -14.41
CA GLU A 145 -12.47 1.78 -14.94
C GLU A 145 -12.81 3.01 -14.08
N GLN A 146 -12.99 2.81 -12.75
CA GLN A 146 -13.38 3.88 -11.82
C GLN A 146 -12.25 4.90 -11.57
N HIS A 147 -11.00 4.55 -11.91
CA HIS A 147 -9.84 5.42 -11.71
C HIS A 147 -9.66 6.39 -12.88
N THR A 148 -10.57 7.35 -13.01
CA THR A 148 -10.47 8.45 -13.96
C THR A 148 -9.25 9.32 -13.71
N PHE A 149 -8.89 10.19 -14.66
CA PHE A 149 -7.76 11.12 -14.50
C PHE A 149 -7.87 12.00 -13.24
N SER A 150 -9.07 12.48 -12.90
CA SER A 150 -9.33 13.27 -11.69
C SER A 150 -9.08 12.47 -10.40
N VAL A 151 -9.52 11.21 -10.36
CA VAL A 151 -9.30 10.30 -9.23
C VAL A 151 -7.80 10.00 -9.05
N GLN A 152 -7.08 9.72 -10.13
CA GLN A 152 -5.63 9.50 -10.09
C GLN A 152 -4.86 10.73 -9.58
N ARG A 153 -5.27 11.93 -10.01
CA ARG A 153 -4.67 13.17 -9.49
C ARG A 153 -4.91 13.32 -7.99
N GLY A 154 -6.12 13.01 -7.52
CA GLY A 154 -6.46 13.01 -6.11
C GLY A 154 -5.62 12.00 -5.30
N LEU A 155 -5.43 10.78 -5.80
CA LEU A 155 -4.60 9.75 -5.16
C LEU A 155 -3.13 10.16 -5.06
N ARG A 156 -2.56 10.79 -6.12
CA ARG A 156 -1.19 11.32 -6.09
C ARG A 156 -1.04 12.45 -5.07
N LEU A 157 -2.01 13.36 -5.00
CA LEU A 157 -2.02 14.43 -4.00
C LEU A 157 -2.10 13.84 -2.58
N GLY A 158 -2.93 12.82 -2.37
CA GLY A 158 -3.01 12.10 -1.10
C GLY A 158 -1.67 11.51 -0.67
N MET A 159 -0.91 10.93 -1.61
CA MET A 159 0.43 10.40 -1.32
C MET A 159 1.42 11.52 -0.93
N VAL A 160 1.38 12.66 -1.61
CA VAL A 160 2.22 13.83 -1.26
C VAL A 160 1.89 14.33 0.14
N LEU A 161 0.61 14.47 0.48
CA LEU A 161 0.18 14.90 1.82
C LEU A 161 0.57 13.89 2.90
N PHE A 162 0.52 12.60 2.59
CA PHE A 162 1.01 11.55 3.48
C PHE A 162 2.50 11.73 3.77
N ILE A 163 3.34 11.92 2.76
CA ILE A 163 4.79 12.17 2.93
C ILE A 163 5.02 13.43 3.78
N VAL A 164 4.25 14.50 3.54
CA VAL A 164 4.33 15.72 4.36
C VAL A 164 4.00 15.44 5.83
N SER A 165 3.00 14.61 6.12
CA SER A 165 2.64 14.23 7.49
C SER A 165 3.79 13.48 8.19
N GLU A 166 4.49 12.61 7.48
CA GLU A 166 5.68 11.90 7.99
C GLU A 166 6.83 12.87 8.28
N ILE A 167 7.07 13.84 7.40
CA ILE A 167 8.08 14.89 7.63
C ILE A 167 7.74 15.67 8.88
N MET A 168 6.48 16.06 9.08
CA MET A 168 6.04 16.81 10.26
C MET A 168 6.17 16.00 11.55
N PHE A 169 5.96 14.68 11.49
CA PHE A 169 6.20 13.77 12.60
C PHE A 169 7.68 13.79 13.04
N PHE A 170 8.62 13.65 12.12
CA PHE A 170 10.05 13.74 12.42
C PHE A 170 10.44 15.14 12.90
N PHE A 171 9.91 16.18 12.29
CA PHE A 171 10.15 17.57 12.71
C PHE A 171 9.79 17.79 14.18
N ALA A 172 8.67 17.24 14.65
CA ALA A 172 8.25 17.35 16.04
C ALA A 172 9.27 16.71 17.01
N PHE A 173 9.80 15.52 16.67
CA PHE A 173 10.83 14.87 17.51
C PHE A 173 12.17 15.61 17.51
N PHE A 174 12.62 16.09 16.37
CA PHE A 174 13.84 16.90 16.30
C PHE A 174 13.67 18.22 17.05
N TRP A 175 12.53 18.86 16.95
CA TRP A 175 12.25 20.06 17.75
C TRP A 175 12.29 19.76 19.24
N ALA A 176 11.62 18.72 19.70
CA ALA A 176 11.64 18.34 21.12
C ALA A 176 13.07 18.09 21.62
N PHE A 177 13.88 17.39 20.82
CA PHE A 177 15.28 17.14 21.15
C PHE A 177 16.09 18.43 21.25
N PHE A 178 16.05 19.29 20.25
CA PHE A 178 16.83 20.53 20.27
C PHE A 178 16.31 21.52 21.31
N HIS A 179 15.01 21.60 21.52
CA HIS A 179 14.43 22.43 22.57
C HIS A 179 14.96 22.02 23.95
N SER A 180 15.04 20.72 24.23
CA SER A 180 15.53 20.21 25.52
C SER A 180 17.05 20.28 25.66
N SER A 181 17.81 20.11 24.58
CA SER A 181 19.28 20.07 24.59
C SER A 181 19.92 21.46 24.62
N LEU A 182 19.34 22.42 23.88
CA LEU A 182 19.91 23.79 23.81
C LEU A 182 19.62 24.63 25.07
N SER A 183 18.53 24.35 25.76
CA SER A 183 18.16 25.03 27.00
C SER A 183 17.64 24.02 28.02
N PRO A 184 18.53 23.24 28.66
CA PRO A 184 18.12 22.23 29.63
C PRO A 184 17.38 22.85 30.82
N ALA A 185 16.16 22.33 31.09
CA ALA A 185 15.35 22.82 32.20
C ALA A 185 15.99 22.48 33.52
N PHE A 186 15.77 23.34 34.52
CA PHE A 186 16.28 23.16 35.89
C PHE A 186 15.84 21.81 36.50
N ASN A 187 14.64 21.35 36.17
CA ASN A 187 14.06 20.09 36.65
C ASN A 187 14.86 18.84 36.22
N ILE A 188 15.63 18.91 35.13
CA ILE A 188 16.50 17.82 34.64
C ILE A 188 17.98 18.04 35.03
N GLY A 189 18.26 18.95 35.95
CA GLY A 189 19.59 19.24 36.43
C GLY A 189 20.35 20.34 35.69
N GLY A 190 19.72 21.01 34.69
CA GLY A 190 20.33 22.13 33.95
C GLY A 190 21.51 21.72 33.03
N VAL A 191 21.73 20.42 32.87
CA VAL A 191 22.84 19.85 32.05
C VAL A 191 22.29 18.89 31.02
N TRP A 192 22.93 18.84 29.87
CA TRP A 192 22.60 17.89 28.80
C TRP A 192 23.82 17.01 28.45
N PRO A 193 23.70 15.67 28.32
CA PRO A 193 22.50 14.86 28.62
C PRO A 193 22.15 14.86 30.11
N PRO A 194 20.84 14.62 30.47
CA PRO A 194 20.41 14.58 31.88
C PRO A 194 21.18 13.54 32.70
N VAL A 195 21.42 13.85 33.96
CA VAL A 195 22.13 12.95 34.88
C VAL A 195 21.34 11.66 35.08
N GLY A 196 22.01 10.51 34.89
CA GLY A 196 21.40 9.19 35.00
C GLY A 196 20.93 8.57 33.67
N ILE A 197 21.07 9.28 32.54
CA ILE A 197 20.82 8.73 31.23
C ILE A 197 22.14 8.31 30.58
N GLU A 198 22.27 7.01 30.28
CA GLU A 198 23.38 6.50 29.49
C GLU A 198 23.13 6.78 28.00
N THR A 199 24.04 7.49 27.35
CA THR A 199 23.93 7.82 25.93
C THR A 199 24.30 6.61 25.09
N ILE A 200 23.47 6.33 24.07
CA ILE A 200 23.73 5.26 23.12
C ILE A 200 24.95 5.63 22.24
N GLN A 201 25.88 4.70 22.11
CA GLN A 201 27.07 4.89 21.28
C GLN A 201 26.66 5.04 19.80
N THR A 202 27.02 6.15 19.17
CA THR A 202 26.61 6.50 17.81
C THR A 202 27.18 5.54 16.73
N SER A 203 28.37 4.98 16.96
CA SER A 203 29.04 4.03 16.04
C SER A 203 28.51 2.59 16.14
N GLY A 204 27.59 2.31 17.05
CA GLY A 204 26.98 0.99 17.23
C GLY A 204 25.69 0.81 16.40
N ILE A 205 24.63 0.39 17.07
CA ILE A 205 23.31 0.11 16.48
C ILE A 205 22.76 1.28 15.64
N PRO A 206 22.84 2.57 16.06
CA PRO A 206 22.33 3.67 15.27
C PRO A 206 22.97 3.80 13.89
N LEU A 207 24.29 3.59 13.79
CA LEU A 207 24.99 3.61 12.52
C LEU A 207 24.55 2.45 11.62
N THR A 208 24.43 1.25 12.17
CA THR A 208 23.95 0.06 11.46
C THR A 208 22.53 0.27 10.92
N ASN A 209 21.64 0.85 11.73
CA ASN A 209 20.29 1.21 11.30
C ASN A 209 20.29 2.21 10.15
N THR A 210 21.21 3.17 10.14
CA THR A 210 21.37 4.11 9.03
C THR A 210 21.75 3.40 7.73
N PHE A 211 22.63 2.40 7.78
CA PHE A 211 22.97 1.58 6.61
C PHE A 211 21.75 0.82 6.06
N PHE A 212 20.92 0.23 6.93
CA PHE A 212 19.71 -0.44 6.48
C PHE A 212 18.71 0.52 5.84
N LEU A 213 18.53 1.72 6.38
CA LEU A 213 17.66 2.73 5.79
C LEU A 213 18.16 3.22 4.42
N LEU A 214 19.45 3.49 4.29
CA LEU A 214 20.05 3.91 3.01
C LEU A 214 19.95 2.78 1.97
N SER A 215 20.17 1.53 2.37
CA SER A 215 20.03 0.36 1.49
C SER A 215 18.56 0.18 1.04
N SER A 216 17.61 0.37 1.95
CA SER A 216 16.19 0.29 1.60
C SER A 216 15.76 1.40 0.64
N GLY A 217 16.35 2.60 0.76
CA GLY A 217 16.19 3.68 -0.20
C GLY A 217 16.67 3.33 -1.60
N ALA A 218 17.83 2.66 -1.72
CA ALA A 218 18.34 2.19 -2.99
C ALA A 218 17.43 1.10 -3.62
N THR A 219 16.96 0.13 -2.82
CA THR A 219 16.08 -0.93 -3.32
C THR A 219 14.69 -0.41 -3.75
N VAL A 220 14.12 0.56 -3.04
CA VAL A 220 12.85 1.17 -3.44
C VAL A 220 13.00 2.01 -4.71
N THR A 221 14.13 2.70 -4.88
CA THR A 221 14.43 3.45 -6.11
C THR A 221 14.57 2.50 -7.30
N TRP A 222 15.26 1.37 -7.11
CA TRP A 222 15.33 0.33 -8.13
C TRP A 222 13.93 -0.21 -8.48
N ALA A 223 13.10 -0.51 -7.49
CA ALA A 223 11.71 -0.93 -7.72
C ALA A 223 10.92 0.11 -8.53
N HIS A 224 11.04 1.39 -8.19
CA HIS A 224 10.38 2.48 -8.89
C HIS A 224 10.81 2.57 -10.37
N HIS A 225 12.10 2.50 -10.66
CA HIS A 225 12.59 2.46 -12.05
C HIS A 225 12.10 1.21 -12.81
N ALA A 226 12.08 0.06 -12.15
CA ALA A 226 11.54 -1.17 -12.72
C ALA A 226 10.05 -1.05 -13.07
N ILE A 227 9.27 -0.32 -12.27
CA ILE A 227 7.86 0.01 -12.56
C ILE A 227 7.75 0.85 -13.84
N ILE A 228 8.55 1.92 -13.95
CA ILE A 228 8.53 2.80 -15.13
C ILE A 228 8.85 2.02 -16.43
N VAL A 229 9.82 1.10 -16.36
CA VAL A 229 10.23 0.24 -17.50
C VAL A 229 9.32 -0.97 -17.68
N ARG A 230 8.31 -1.17 -16.81
CA ARG A 230 7.38 -2.31 -16.82
C ARG A 230 8.02 -3.67 -16.54
N ALA A 231 9.13 -3.71 -15.87
CA ALA A 231 9.83 -4.93 -15.47
C ALA A 231 9.22 -5.51 -14.18
N LYS A 232 8.02 -6.14 -14.27
CA LYS A 232 7.23 -6.64 -13.13
C LYS A 232 8.05 -7.46 -12.13
N LYS A 233 8.88 -8.40 -12.61
CA LYS A 233 9.68 -9.27 -11.74
C LYS A 233 10.66 -8.47 -10.90
N GLN A 234 11.38 -7.52 -11.50
CA GLN A 234 12.35 -6.67 -10.81
C GLN A 234 11.67 -5.74 -9.81
N ALA A 235 10.50 -5.18 -10.15
CA ALA A 235 9.71 -4.36 -9.24
C ALA A 235 9.30 -5.13 -7.98
N ILE A 236 8.79 -6.36 -8.13
CA ILE A 236 8.41 -7.22 -7.01
C ILE A 236 9.62 -7.55 -6.13
N VAL A 237 10.75 -7.94 -6.72
CA VAL A 237 11.98 -8.27 -5.97
C VAL A 237 12.48 -7.04 -5.21
N GLY A 238 12.53 -5.87 -5.85
CA GLY A 238 12.95 -4.62 -5.20
C GLY A 238 12.05 -4.25 -4.01
N LEU A 239 10.73 -4.40 -4.13
CA LEU A 239 9.80 -4.15 -3.03
C LEU A 239 9.95 -5.15 -1.89
N ILE A 240 10.12 -6.44 -2.18
CA ILE A 240 10.35 -7.47 -1.15
C ILE A 240 11.63 -7.17 -0.37
N LEU A 241 12.73 -6.85 -1.07
CA LEU A 241 13.99 -6.48 -0.42
C LEU A 241 13.82 -5.25 0.48
N THR A 242 13.09 -4.24 0.02
CA THR A 242 12.80 -3.04 0.82
C THR A 242 12.04 -3.39 2.11
N ILE A 243 11.05 -4.28 2.03
CA ILE A 243 10.28 -4.74 3.20
C ILE A 243 11.17 -5.51 4.18
N ILE A 244 12.04 -6.39 3.69
CA ILE A 244 12.96 -7.17 4.53
C ILE A 244 13.92 -6.22 5.27
N LEU A 245 14.53 -5.26 4.57
CA LEU A 245 15.42 -4.27 5.18
C LEU A 245 14.69 -3.40 6.22
N ALA A 246 13.44 -3.01 5.94
CA ALA A 246 12.62 -2.29 6.90
C ALA A 246 12.27 -3.13 8.14
N ALA A 247 12.04 -4.43 7.97
CA ALA A 247 11.84 -5.34 9.10
C ALA A 247 13.11 -5.45 9.96
N ILE A 248 14.27 -5.64 9.36
CA ILE A 248 15.56 -5.69 10.09
C ILE A 248 15.78 -4.40 10.88
N PHE A 249 15.57 -3.23 10.25
CA PHE A 249 15.66 -1.94 10.93
C PHE A 249 14.73 -1.84 12.15
N THR A 250 13.56 -2.45 12.08
CA THR A 250 12.56 -2.38 13.17
C THR A 250 12.95 -3.28 14.36
N PHE A 251 13.64 -4.39 14.10
CA PHE A 251 14.04 -5.35 15.14
C PHE A 251 15.41 -5.06 15.78
N LEU A 252 16.22 -4.23 15.17
CA LEU A 252 17.49 -3.75 15.74
C LEU A 252 17.28 -2.57 16.68
#